data_f272a8474969857e7627618da89dfc00
#
_entry.id   f272a8474969857e7627618da89dfc00
#
_cell.length_a   1.000
_cell.length_b   1.000
_cell.length_c   1.000
_cell.angle_alpha   90.00
_cell.angle_beta   90.00
_cell.angle_gamma   90.00
#
_symmetry.space_group_name_H-M   'P 1'
#
loop_
_entity.id
_entity.type
_entity.pdbx_description
1 polymer ?
#
loop_
_entity_poly.entity_id
_entity_poly.type
_entity_poly.pdbx_seq_one_letter_code
_entity_poly.pdbx_strand_id
1 'polypeptide(L)'
;MPDGRDRPPTPDPDRLLIGWREYVSLPEWGIRHLPAKTDTGAKTSVIDAYDIQELPDGRVKFTVVISRKHPEHRVDIVAPISRRSTVKSSTGHTHVRLFVTTQLKIGPVVKPIEISLISRHKMKYRMLIGRAALSGDFTVDPTRARVLTRKPKRKPRP
;
A
#
# COMPACT_ATOMS: atom_id res chain seq x y z
N MET A 1 -6.55 -28.47 -34.25
CA MET A 1 -7.27 -27.56 -33.33
C MET A 1 -6.42 -27.33 -32.11
N PRO A 2 -6.04 -26.08 -31.82
CA PRO A 2 -5.33 -25.82 -30.58
C PRO A 2 -6.24 -26.19 -29.40
N ASP A 3 -5.69 -26.91 -28.47
CA ASP A 3 -6.33 -27.25 -27.21
C ASP A 3 -6.73 -25.94 -26.50
N GLY A 4 -7.95 -25.90 -25.94
CA GLY A 4 -8.44 -24.70 -25.22
C GLY A 4 -7.54 -24.18 -24.09
N ARG A 5 -6.46 -24.92 -23.79
CA ARG A 5 -5.43 -24.54 -22.84
C ARG A 5 -4.49 -23.44 -23.34
N ASP A 6 -4.42 -23.22 -24.65
CA ASP A 6 -3.52 -22.23 -25.27
C ASP A 6 -4.11 -20.83 -25.39
N ARG A 7 -5.36 -20.63 -24.98
CA ARG A 7 -5.96 -19.30 -24.95
C ARG A 7 -5.53 -18.55 -23.71
N PRO A 8 -5.01 -17.32 -23.86
CA PRO A 8 -4.74 -16.50 -22.67
C PRO A 8 -6.05 -16.25 -21.93
N PRO A 9 -6.00 -16.21 -20.57
CA PRO A 9 -7.20 -15.93 -19.79
C PRO A 9 -7.73 -14.53 -20.13
N THR A 10 -9.05 -14.41 -20.26
CA THR A 10 -9.70 -13.11 -20.44
C THR A 10 -9.74 -12.37 -19.10
N PRO A 11 -9.54 -11.03 -19.12
CA PRO A 11 -9.71 -10.24 -17.90
C PRO A 11 -11.12 -10.41 -17.31
N ASP A 12 -11.19 -10.53 -15.98
CA ASP A 12 -12.47 -10.61 -15.29
C ASP A 12 -13.18 -9.24 -15.39
N PRO A 13 -14.41 -9.19 -15.97
CA PRO A 13 -15.14 -7.93 -16.12
C PRO A 13 -15.58 -7.32 -14.79
N ASP A 14 -15.61 -8.10 -13.70
CA ASP A 14 -15.99 -7.63 -12.38
C ASP A 14 -14.82 -6.94 -11.64
N ARG A 15 -13.60 -7.04 -12.18
CA ARG A 15 -12.44 -6.36 -11.62
C ARG A 15 -12.31 -4.95 -12.18
N LEU A 16 -11.92 -4.03 -11.30
CA LEU A 16 -11.66 -2.65 -11.71
C LEU A 16 -10.23 -2.52 -12.25
N LEU A 17 -10.12 -1.77 -13.34
CA LEU A 17 -8.81 -1.46 -13.92
C LEU A 17 -8.16 -0.33 -13.12
N ILE A 18 -6.91 -0.55 -12.70
CA ILE A 18 -6.07 0.46 -12.06
C ILE A 18 -4.74 0.59 -12.81
N GLY A 19 -4.08 1.71 -12.60
CA GLY A 19 -2.77 1.97 -13.19
C GLY A 19 -1.62 1.43 -12.33
N TRP A 20 -0.39 1.66 -12.80
CA TRP A 20 0.80 1.29 -12.05
C TRP A 20 0.99 2.16 -10.80
N ARG A 21 0.30 3.29 -10.70
CA ARG A 21 0.17 4.13 -9.51
C ARG A 21 -1.24 4.66 -9.40
N GLU A 22 -1.70 4.80 -8.16
CA GLU A 22 -3.02 5.33 -7.81
C GLU A 22 -2.92 6.11 -6.50
N TYR A 23 -3.94 6.91 -6.19
CA TYR A 23 -4.10 7.49 -4.86
C TYR A 23 -4.95 6.55 -4.02
N VAL A 24 -4.49 6.25 -2.82
CA VAL A 24 -5.21 5.37 -1.90
C VAL A 24 -5.55 6.11 -0.60
N SER A 25 -6.50 5.57 0.12
CA SER A 25 -6.85 6.03 1.45
C SER A 25 -6.74 4.88 2.45
N LEU A 26 -6.36 5.22 3.67
CA LEU A 26 -6.33 4.31 4.82
C LEU A 26 -7.25 4.94 5.86
N PRO A 27 -8.58 4.70 5.74
CA PRO A 27 -9.57 5.50 6.47
C PRO A 27 -9.50 5.34 7.98
N GLU A 28 -9.12 4.15 8.50
CA GLU A 28 -8.96 3.96 9.94
C GLU A 28 -7.82 4.79 10.53
N TRP A 29 -6.85 5.18 9.70
CA TRP A 29 -5.72 6.00 10.11
C TRP A 29 -5.89 7.47 9.74
N GLY A 30 -7.03 7.83 9.17
CA GLY A 30 -7.28 9.21 8.74
C GLY A 30 -6.44 9.67 7.56
N ILE A 31 -5.87 8.75 6.81
CA ILE A 31 -5.01 9.06 5.65
C ILE A 31 -5.86 9.07 4.39
N ARG A 32 -5.76 10.16 3.62
CA ARG A 32 -6.43 10.31 2.33
C ARG A 32 -5.44 10.70 1.25
N HIS A 33 -5.68 10.24 0.03
CA HIS A 33 -4.91 10.61 -1.17
C HIS A 33 -3.41 10.33 -1.03
N LEU A 34 -3.07 9.20 -0.45
CA LEU A 34 -1.68 8.75 -0.34
C LEU A 34 -1.22 8.23 -1.70
N PRO A 35 -0.14 8.78 -2.29
CA PRO A 35 0.40 8.22 -3.52
C PRO A 35 0.95 6.81 -3.27
N ALA A 36 0.43 5.86 -4.03
CA ALA A 36 0.82 4.46 -3.93
C ALA A 36 1.19 3.90 -5.30
N LYS A 37 2.13 2.98 -5.31
CA LYS A 37 2.56 2.26 -6.50
C LYS A 37 2.12 0.81 -6.39
N THR A 38 1.56 0.26 -7.46
CA THR A 38 1.26 -1.18 -7.51
C THR A 38 2.54 -1.98 -7.67
N ASP A 39 2.68 -3.01 -6.86
CA ASP A 39 3.84 -3.90 -6.86
C ASP A 39 3.37 -5.34 -6.91
N THR A 40 3.15 -5.85 -8.11
CA THR A 40 2.68 -7.22 -8.33
C THR A 40 3.77 -8.26 -8.02
N GLY A 41 5.02 -7.83 -7.92
CA GLY A 41 6.15 -8.67 -7.53
C GLY A 41 6.18 -9.00 -6.03
N ALA A 42 5.51 -8.21 -5.20
CA ALA A 42 5.43 -8.42 -3.75
C ALA A 42 4.07 -9.00 -3.36
N LYS A 43 4.07 -9.94 -2.41
CA LYS A 43 2.83 -10.50 -1.87
C LYS A 43 2.12 -9.50 -0.97
N THR A 44 2.84 -8.85 -0.07
CA THR A 44 2.30 -8.00 0.97
C THR A 44 2.58 -6.53 0.66
N SER A 45 1.63 -5.68 0.97
CA SER A 45 1.79 -4.22 0.86
C SER A 45 2.81 -3.70 1.87
N VAL A 46 3.42 -2.58 1.54
CA VAL A 46 4.47 -1.93 2.33
C VAL A 46 4.15 -0.46 2.47
N ILE A 47 4.35 0.09 3.66
CA ILE A 47 4.27 1.53 3.88
C ILE A 47 5.55 2.05 4.50
N ASP A 48 6.00 3.23 4.04
CA ASP A 48 7.15 3.91 4.63
C ASP A 48 6.74 4.52 5.97
N ALA A 49 7.29 3.98 7.05
CA ALA A 49 6.96 4.36 8.41
C ALA A 49 8.19 4.91 9.13
N TYR A 50 7.97 5.97 9.90
CA TYR A 50 9.00 6.64 10.71
C TYR A 50 8.74 6.36 12.19
N ASP A 51 9.81 6.42 12.96
CA ASP A 51 9.73 6.34 14.44
C ASP A 51 8.94 5.12 14.91
N ILE A 52 9.25 3.97 14.32
CA ILE A 52 8.58 2.71 14.62
C ILE A 52 8.97 2.28 16.04
N GLN A 53 7.97 2.21 16.92
CA GLN A 53 8.16 1.86 18.32
C GLN A 53 7.16 0.77 18.72
N GLU A 54 7.68 -0.39 19.09
CA GLU A 54 6.87 -1.48 19.62
C GLU A 54 6.47 -1.15 21.06
N LEU A 55 5.18 -1.26 21.38
CA LEU A 55 4.63 -1.00 22.70
C LEU A 55 4.52 -2.31 23.50
N PRO A 56 4.53 -2.22 24.86
CA PRO A 56 4.51 -3.44 25.69
C PRO A 56 3.27 -4.32 25.53
N ASP A 57 2.16 -3.76 25.06
CA ASP A 57 0.87 -4.45 24.95
C ASP A 57 0.63 -5.13 23.58
N GLY A 58 1.68 -5.34 22.78
CA GLY A 58 1.57 -5.96 21.47
C GLY A 58 1.11 -5.03 20.35
N ARG A 59 1.07 -3.72 20.61
CA ARG A 59 0.82 -2.70 19.60
C ARG A 59 2.11 -2.07 19.11
N VAL A 60 2.04 -1.38 18.00
CA VAL A 60 3.15 -0.60 17.46
C VAL A 60 2.70 0.83 17.21
N LYS A 61 3.55 1.78 17.58
CA LYS A 61 3.40 3.20 17.25
C LYS A 61 4.34 3.55 16.12
N PHE A 62 3.85 4.28 15.14
CA PHE A 62 4.65 4.74 14.01
C PHE A 62 4.05 5.99 13.38
N THR A 63 4.84 6.68 12.57
CA THR A 63 4.43 7.90 11.90
C THR A 63 4.49 7.70 10.39
N VAL A 64 3.45 8.13 9.68
CA VAL A 64 3.41 8.17 8.23
C VAL A 64 3.47 9.63 7.77
N VAL A 65 4.44 9.93 6.92
CA VAL A 65 4.56 11.24 6.26
C VAL A 65 3.81 11.16 4.93
N ILE A 66 2.74 11.93 4.80
CA ILE A 66 1.84 11.83 3.64
C ILE A 66 2.43 12.47 2.41
N SER A 67 3.14 13.59 2.56
CA SER A 67 3.72 14.34 1.45
C SER A 67 5.21 14.55 1.63
N ARG A 68 5.99 14.23 0.59
CA ARG A 68 7.44 14.51 0.60
C ARG A 68 7.75 16.01 0.59
N LYS A 69 6.88 16.80 -0.05
CA LYS A 69 7.04 18.27 -0.15
C LYS A 69 6.64 18.97 1.15
N HIS A 70 5.79 18.33 1.95
CA HIS A 70 5.25 18.88 3.19
C HIS A 70 5.43 17.87 4.33
N PRO A 71 6.67 17.70 4.85
CA PRO A 71 6.94 16.70 5.90
C PRO A 71 6.21 16.97 7.22
N GLU A 72 5.62 18.15 7.39
CA GLU A 72 4.72 18.48 8.50
C GLU A 72 3.37 17.76 8.38
N HIS A 73 2.99 17.33 7.18
CA HIS A 73 1.78 16.52 6.97
C HIS A 73 2.08 15.06 7.32
N ARG A 74 1.99 14.76 8.60
CA ARG A 74 2.26 13.44 9.15
C ARG A 74 1.13 12.99 10.06
N VAL A 75 0.96 11.69 10.16
CA VAL A 75 -0.04 11.06 11.01
C VAL A 75 0.67 10.06 11.92
N ASP A 76 0.42 10.18 13.22
CA ASP A 76 0.87 9.20 14.21
C ASP A 76 -0.20 8.13 14.36
N ILE A 77 0.22 6.88 14.29
CA ILE A 77 -0.68 5.72 14.28
C ILE A 77 -0.24 4.77 15.38
N VAL A 78 -1.23 4.19 16.07
CA VAL A 78 -1.03 3.06 16.98
C VAL A 78 -1.93 1.94 16.48
N ALA A 79 -1.35 0.78 16.22
CA ALA A 79 -2.08 -0.37 15.69
C ALA A 79 -1.60 -1.67 16.32
N PRO A 80 -2.48 -2.68 16.45
CA PRO A 80 -2.05 -4.01 16.88
C PRO A 80 -1.09 -4.63 15.86
N ILE A 81 -0.06 -5.31 16.35
CA ILE A 81 0.85 -6.08 15.50
C ILE A 81 0.15 -7.38 15.09
N SER A 82 -0.01 -7.59 13.78
CA SER A 82 -0.64 -8.82 13.28
C SER A 82 0.35 -9.98 13.21
N ARG A 83 1.59 -9.71 12.86
CA ARG A 83 2.67 -10.70 12.88
C ARG A 83 4.04 -10.03 12.80
N ARG A 84 5.06 -10.82 13.10
CA ARG A 84 6.46 -10.44 12.93
C ARG A 84 7.11 -11.39 11.93
N SER A 85 8.04 -10.87 11.14
CA SER A 85 8.83 -11.68 10.22
C SER A 85 10.29 -11.26 10.32
N THR A 86 11.19 -12.24 10.35
CA THR A 86 12.61 -11.98 10.32
C THR A 86 13.09 -12.04 8.89
N VAL A 87 13.67 -10.95 8.40
CA VAL A 87 14.21 -10.83 7.05
C VAL A 87 15.73 -10.76 7.14
N LYS A 88 16.40 -11.69 6.46
CA LYS A 88 17.87 -11.70 6.37
C LYS A 88 18.28 -10.93 5.11
N SER A 89 19.11 -9.90 5.29
CA SER A 89 19.67 -9.16 4.15
C SER A 89 20.81 -9.96 3.50
N SER A 90 21.18 -9.55 2.27
CA SER A 90 22.29 -10.14 1.53
C SER A 90 23.63 -9.99 2.28
N THR A 91 23.76 -9.05 3.21
CA THR A 91 24.95 -8.83 4.04
C THR A 91 24.94 -9.63 5.35
N GLY A 92 23.94 -10.48 5.56
CA GLY A 92 23.83 -11.34 6.74
C GLY A 92 23.16 -10.69 7.95
N HIS A 93 22.76 -9.42 7.86
CA HIS A 93 22.02 -8.75 8.93
C HIS A 93 20.56 -9.21 8.93
N THR A 94 20.02 -9.44 10.13
CA THR A 94 18.60 -9.79 10.30
C THR A 94 17.83 -8.57 10.79
N HIS A 95 16.66 -8.34 10.17
CA HIS A 95 15.73 -7.29 10.58
C HIS A 95 14.40 -7.92 10.95
N VAL A 96 13.81 -7.47 12.02
CA VAL A 96 12.43 -7.83 12.37
C VAL A 96 11.52 -6.86 11.65
N ARG A 97 10.62 -7.41 10.84
CA ARG A 97 9.62 -6.65 10.12
C ARG A 97 8.28 -6.82 10.82
N LEU A 98 7.64 -5.71 11.14
CA LEU A 98 6.33 -5.71 11.79
C LEU A 98 5.24 -5.53 10.75
N PHE A 99 4.13 -6.25 10.92
CA PHE A 99 2.96 -6.19 10.06
C PHE A 99 1.76 -5.76 10.88
N VAL A 100 0.94 -4.91 10.29
CA VAL A 100 -0.33 -4.45 10.85
C VAL A 100 -1.44 -4.65 9.82
N THR A 101 -2.68 -4.70 10.27
CA THR A 101 -3.85 -4.76 9.40
C THR A 101 -4.61 -3.46 9.47
N THR A 102 -5.17 -3.04 8.33
CA THR A 102 -6.03 -1.86 8.25
C THR A 102 -6.91 -1.94 7.02
N GLN A 103 -7.86 -1.03 6.89
CA GLN A 103 -8.71 -0.93 5.71
C GLN A 103 -8.01 -0.10 4.64
N LEU A 104 -7.96 -0.64 3.43
CA LEU A 104 -7.49 0.06 2.24
C LEU A 104 -8.69 0.48 1.40
N LYS A 105 -8.69 1.72 0.95
CA LYS A 105 -9.68 2.23 0.00
C LYS A 105 -8.99 2.67 -1.29
N ILE A 106 -9.40 2.06 -2.41
CA ILE A 106 -9.00 2.49 -3.75
C ILE A 106 -10.27 2.64 -4.59
N GLY A 107 -10.60 3.89 -4.96
CA GLY A 107 -11.88 4.15 -5.63
C GLY A 107 -13.06 3.69 -4.76
N PRO A 108 -14.00 2.90 -5.31
CA PRO A 108 -15.14 2.41 -4.54
C PRO A 108 -14.83 1.17 -3.68
N VAL A 109 -13.65 0.57 -3.82
CA VAL A 109 -13.30 -0.67 -3.12
C VAL A 109 -12.68 -0.34 -1.77
N VAL A 110 -13.27 -0.91 -0.71
CA VAL A 110 -12.75 -0.87 0.66
C VAL A 110 -12.55 -2.31 1.12
N LYS A 111 -11.34 -2.65 1.55
CA LYS A 111 -11.03 -4.01 1.97
C LYS A 111 -9.96 -4.04 3.04
N PRO A 112 -9.98 -5.04 3.94
CA PRO A 112 -8.88 -5.21 4.90
C PRO A 112 -7.62 -5.71 4.19
N ILE A 113 -6.47 -5.16 4.58
CA ILE A 113 -5.17 -5.58 4.07
C ILE A 113 -4.17 -5.68 5.19
N GLU A 114 -3.11 -6.44 4.94
CA GLU A 114 -1.93 -6.48 5.79
C GLU A 114 -0.85 -5.59 5.19
N ILE A 115 -0.22 -4.77 6.02
CA ILE A 115 0.84 -3.86 5.61
C ILE A 115 2.09 -4.10 6.44
N SER A 116 3.22 -4.22 5.76
CA SER A 116 4.55 -4.25 6.37
C SER A 116 5.04 -2.82 6.62
N LEU A 117 5.57 -2.57 7.81
CA LEU A 117 6.18 -1.28 8.16
C LEU A 117 7.66 -1.31 7.82
N ILE A 118 8.10 -0.40 6.97
CA ILE A 118 9.49 -0.26 6.56
C ILE A 118 9.93 1.17 6.74
N SER A 119 11.10 1.35 7.36
CA SER A 119 11.74 2.66 7.48
C SER A 119 12.73 2.85 6.33
N ARG A 120 12.20 3.32 5.20
CA ARG A 120 13.01 3.67 4.01
C ARG A 120 12.74 5.10 3.61
N HIS A 121 13.46 6.04 4.18
CA HIS A 121 13.26 7.47 3.99
C HIS A 121 13.44 7.96 2.54
N LYS A 122 13.82 7.07 1.61
CA LYS A 122 14.07 7.41 0.20
C LYS A 122 13.00 6.92 -0.76
N MET A 123 11.88 6.36 -0.26
CA MET A 123 10.81 5.88 -1.14
C MET A 123 10.09 7.06 -1.80
N LYS A 124 10.05 7.04 -3.14
CA LYS A 124 9.31 8.03 -3.93
C LYS A 124 7.80 7.93 -3.65
N TYR A 125 7.29 6.71 -3.55
CA TYR A 125 5.91 6.43 -3.20
C TYR A 125 5.87 5.94 -1.75
N ARG A 126 4.97 6.52 -0.96
CA ARG A 126 4.86 6.19 0.47
C ARG A 126 4.35 4.79 0.73
N MET A 127 3.66 4.22 -0.25
CA MET A 127 3.08 2.89 -0.13
C MET A 127 3.29 2.09 -1.41
N LEU A 128 3.59 0.81 -1.25
CA LEU A 128 3.55 -0.18 -2.32
C LEU A 128 2.39 -1.12 -2.05
N ILE A 129 1.58 -1.37 -3.08
CA ILE A 129 0.40 -2.24 -2.98
C ILE A 129 0.76 -3.62 -3.51
N GLY A 130 0.79 -4.61 -2.62
CA GLY A 130 1.14 -5.98 -2.97
C GLY A 130 -0.01 -6.78 -3.58
N ARG A 131 0.34 -7.98 -4.08
CA ARG A 131 -0.63 -8.87 -4.76
C ARG A 131 -1.84 -9.22 -3.90
N ALA A 132 -1.64 -9.44 -2.61
CA ALA A 132 -2.74 -9.84 -1.72
C ALA A 132 -3.83 -8.76 -1.63
N ALA A 133 -3.45 -7.49 -1.68
CA ALA A 133 -4.39 -6.37 -1.68
C ALA A 133 -5.09 -6.20 -3.04
N LEU A 134 -4.40 -6.51 -4.12
CA LEU A 134 -4.93 -6.35 -5.49
C LEU A 134 -5.83 -7.50 -5.92
N SER A 135 -5.58 -8.69 -5.38
CA SER A 135 -6.20 -9.93 -5.83
C SER A 135 -7.70 -9.92 -5.66
N GLY A 136 -8.42 -10.30 -6.69
CA GLY A 136 -9.88 -10.43 -6.69
C GLY A 136 -10.64 -9.16 -7.06
N ASP A 137 -10.05 -7.98 -6.89
CA ASP A 137 -10.75 -6.70 -7.07
C ASP A 137 -10.20 -5.87 -8.22
N PHE A 138 -8.92 -6.03 -8.56
CA PHE A 138 -8.24 -5.15 -9.50
C PHE A 138 -7.47 -5.90 -10.59
N THR A 139 -7.44 -5.28 -11.78
CA THR A 139 -6.53 -5.61 -12.86
C THR A 139 -5.61 -4.41 -13.07
N VAL A 140 -4.30 -4.63 -13.17
CA VAL A 140 -3.31 -3.56 -13.30
C VAL A 140 -2.89 -3.40 -14.76
N ASP A 141 -3.02 -2.17 -15.27
CA ASP A 141 -2.44 -1.78 -16.56
C ASP A 141 -1.11 -1.07 -16.28
N PRO A 142 0.03 -1.70 -16.62
CA PRO A 142 1.34 -1.11 -16.33
C PRO A 142 1.70 0.08 -17.22
N THR A 143 0.91 0.33 -18.27
CA THR A 143 1.17 1.46 -19.19
C THR A 143 0.48 2.74 -18.77
N ARG A 144 -0.45 2.68 -17.80
CA ARG A 144 -1.29 3.81 -17.41
C ARG A 144 -1.13 4.13 -15.94
N ALA A 145 -1.27 5.40 -15.59
CA ALA A 145 -1.23 5.87 -14.23
C ALA A 145 -2.53 6.59 -13.86
N ARG A 146 -2.96 6.47 -12.62
CA ARG A 146 -4.15 7.15 -12.08
C ARG A 146 -5.39 6.91 -12.92
N VAL A 147 -5.66 5.65 -13.18
CA VAL A 147 -6.80 5.22 -13.99
C VAL A 147 -8.10 5.34 -13.19
N LEU A 148 -8.09 4.86 -11.96
CA LEU A 148 -9.28 4.80 -11.11
C LEU A 148 -9.39 6.01 -10.18
N THR A 149 -8.25 6.59 -9.78
CA THR A 149 -8.20 7.68 -8.81
C THR A 149 -7.53 8.91 -9.43
N ARG A 150 -8.03 10.08 -9.06
CA ARG A 150 -7.53 11.35 -9.58
C ARG A 150 -6.85 12.14 -8.46
N LYS A 151 -5.88 12.98 -8.87
CA LYS A 151 -5.27 13.94 -7.96
C LYS A 151 -6.38 14.81 -7.34
N PRO A 152 -6.37 15.03 -6.01
CA PRO A 152 -7.36 15.90 -5.40
C PRO A 152 -7.25 17.30 -5.97
N LYS A 153 -8.42 17.92 -6.26
CA LYS A 153 -8.48 19.30 -6.74
C LYS A 153 -7.98 20.24 -5.63
N ARG A 154 -7.15 21.22 -6.00
CA ARG A 154 -6.83 22.30 -5.09
C ARG A 154 -8.13 23.01 -4.70
N LYS A 155 -8.35 23.25 -3.39
CA LYS A 155 -9.42 24.11 -2.97
C LYS A 155 -9.17 25.49 -3.56
N PRO A 156 -10.19 26.14 -4.18
CA PRO A 156 -10.03 27.52 -4.63
C PRO A 156 -9.63 28.38 -3.41
N ARG A 157 -8.63 29.24 -3.61
CA ARG A 157 -8.25 30.20 -2.58
C ARG A 157 -9.43 31.14 -2.32
N PRO A 158 -9.77 31.42 -1.04
CA PRO A 158 -10.83 32.39 -0.74
C PRO A 158 -10.47 33.77 -1.26
#